data_4bb7237b2fa775ac238d0d88473feca8
#
_entry.id   4bb7237b2fa775ac238d0d88473feca8
#
_cell.length_a   1.000
_cell.length_b   1.000
_cell.length_c   1.000
_cell.angle_alpha   90.00
_cell.angle_beta   90.00
_cell.angle_gamma   90.00
#
_symmetry.space_group_name_H-M   'P 1'
#
loop_
_entity.id
_entity.type
_entity.pdbx_description
1 polymer ?
#
loop_
_entity_poly.entity_id
_entity_poly.type
_entity_poly.pdbx_seq_one_letter_code
_entity_poly.pdbx_strand_id
1 'polypeptide(L)'
;MDTWLANEQSDDSSDDGEASGDTEMDFLRNLFSKTLGISGEKVLDELTLEGVASYIQSGKCKNIICMVGAGISTSAGIPDFRSPDTGLYANLQKYNLPYPEAIFQIDYFKKHPEPFFALARELYPGQFKPTVCHYFIKLLKDKGLLKRCYSQNIDTLERVAGLEGEDLIEAHGTFYTSHCVSFMCRKEYDLDWMKEKIFSDDIPKCDKCSNLVKPDIVFFGENLPKRFFTSMAMDFPRCDLLIIMGTSLQVQPFAALVGRVSNSCPRLLINLEKAGGADPLLGIISIGGGMDFDSAKAYRREAITFT
;
A
#
# COMPACT_ATOMS: atom_id res chain seq x y z
N MET A 1 -8.81 -14.98 53.84
CA MET A 1 -7.46 -14.81 54.41
C MET A 1 -6.71 -13.99 53.38
N ASP A 2 -6.46 -12.80 53.48
CA ASP A 2 -6.54 -11.57 54.27
C ASP A 2 -6.01 -10.51 53.33
N THR A 3 -6.82 -9.57 52.94
CA THR A 3 -6.98 -8.16 53.42
C THR A 3 -5.70 -7.43 53.74
N TRP A 4 -5.56 -6.27 53.14
CA TRP A 4 -5.30 -4.93 53.68
C TRP A 4 -5.29 -3.93 52.51
N LEU A 5 -6.31 -3.16 52.24
CA LEU A 5 -6.79 -1.87 52.72
C LEU A 5 -5.76 -0.73 52.73
N ALA A 6 -5.98 0.17 51.81
CA ALA A 6 -6.24 1.62 51.83
C ALA A 6 -5.32 2.52 52.68
N ASN A 7 -4.88 3.59 52.11
CA ASN A 7 -5.22 4.93 52.61
C ASN A 7 -5.01 6.04 51.58
N GLU A 8 -6.00 6.96 51.54
CA GLU A 8 -6.06 8.22 50.83
C GLU A 8 -5.11 9.26 51.43
N GLN A 9 -4.66 10.21 50.65
CA GLN A 9 -4.93 11.66 50.82
C GLN A 9 -4.16 12.49 49.79
N SER A 10 -4.96 13.17 49.00
CA SER A 10 -4.91 14.54 48.48
C SER A 10 -3.70 15.40 48.80
N ASP A 11 -3.12 16.05 47.76
CA ASP A 11 -3.09 17.53 47.74
C ASP A 11 -2.85 18.04 46.30
N ASP A 12 -3.60 19.06 46.05
CA ASP A 12 -3.73 19.93 44.91
C ASP A 12 -2.48 20.84 44.75
N SER A 13 -1.93 20.94 43.51
CA SER A 13 -1.42 22.22 43.03
C SER A 13 -1.12 22.16 41.52
N SER A 14 -1.87 22.96 40.79
CA SER A 14 -1.59 23.52 39.47
C SER A 14 -0.13 23.93 39.27
N ASP A 15 0.49 23.63 38.10
CA ASP A 15 0.96 24.73 37.23
C ASP A 15 1.49 24.24 35.88
N ASP A 16 1.29 25.09 34.92
CA ASP A 16 1.64 25.12 33.52
C ASP A 16 3.06 24.64 33.14
N GLY A 17 3.20 23.84 32.04
CA GLY A 17 4.52 23.50 31.50
C GLY A 17 4.59 22.54 30.33
N GLU A 18 3.60 22.51 29.42
CA GLU A 18 3.74 21.75 28.15
C GLU A 18 4.00 22.70 26.97
N ALA A 19 5.24 23.18 26.82
CA ALA A 19 5.70 23.82 25.56
C ALA A 19 7.22 23.85 25.36
N SER A 20 8.03 23.02 26.03
CA SER A 20 9.50 23.10 25.89
C SER A 20 10.20 21.84 25.38
N GLY A 21 9.51 20.71 25.23
CA GLY A 21 10.13 19.43 24.81
C GLY A 21 10.52 19.37 23.34
N ASP A 22 9.72 19.91 22.46
CA ASP A 22 9.93 19.83 21.01
C ASP A 22 11.08 20.72 20.52
N THR A 23 11.23 21.90 21.12
CA THR A 23 12.30 22.85 20.77
C THR A 23 13.69 22.39 21.23
N GLU A 24 13.79 21.70 22.33
CA GLU A 24 15.07 21.21 22.88
C GLU A 24 15.60 20.01 22.10
N MET A 25 14.71 19.12 21.68
CA MET A 25 15.02 17.99 20.80
C MET A 25 15.43 18.46 19.40
N ASP A 26 14.78 19.47 18.85
CA ASP A 26 15.15 20.06 17.55
C ASP A 26 16.48 20.82 17.63
N PHE A 27 16.77 21.48 18.74
CA PHE A 27 18.05 22.12 18.97
C PHE A 27 19.20 21.10 19.08
N LEU A 28 19.01 20.02 19.83
CA LEU A 28 19.98 18.94 19.94
C LEU A 28 20.19 18.23 18.59
N ARG A 29 19.14 18.01 17.83
CA ARG A 29 19.19 17.44 16.47
C ARG A 29 19.99 18.32 15.51
N ASN A 30 19.77 19.63 15.53
CA ASN A 30 20.53 20.59 14.76
C ASN A 30 22.01 20.69 15.20
N LEU A 31 22.27 20.58 16.48
CA LEU A 31 23.64 20.61 17.02
C LEU A 31 24.40 19.35 16.62
N PHE A 32 23.80 18.17 16.76
CA PHE A 32 24.40 16.89 16.34
C PHE A 32 24.63 16.81 14.83
N SER A 33 23.68 17.29 14.01
CA SER A 33 23.83 17.31 12.55
C SER A 33 24.96 18.25 12.09
N LYS A 34 25.12 19.41 12.75
CA LYS A 34 26.22 20.32 12.48
C LYS A 34 27.58 19.79 12.93
N THR A 35 27.64 19.10 14.06
CA THR A 35 28.91 18.59 14.64
C THR A 35 29.43 17.36 13.89
N LEU A 36 28.53 16.55 13.29
CA LEU A 36 28.88 15.37 12.53
C LEU A 36 29.04 15.62 11.01
N GLY A 37 28.88 16.86 10.54
CA GLY A 37 28.99 17.19 9.12
C GLY A 37 27.91 16.53 8.25
N ILE A 38 26.80 16.07 8.86
CA ILE A 38 25.65 15.46 8.17
C ILE A 38 24.62 16.57 7.84
N SER A 39 25.06 17.68 7.31
CA SER A 39 24.16 18.62 6.65
C SER A 39 23.92 18.12 5.23
N GLY A 40 23.10 17.08 5.09
CA GLY A 40 22.53 16.75 3.79
C GLY A 40 21.78 17.97 3.28
N GLU A 41 22.07 18.38 2.04
CA GLU A 41 21.38 19.46 1.35
C GLU A 41 19.87 19.24 1.52
N LYS A 42 19.15 20.26 2.03
CA LYS A 42 17.70 20.20 2.24
C LYS A 42 17.04 20.01 0.87
N VAL A 43 16.51 18.83 0.60
CA VAL A 43 15.93 18.48 -0.70
C VAL A 43 14.61 19.21 -0.92
N LEU A 44 13.82 19.39 0.14
CA LEU A 44 12.57 20.16 0.11
C LEU A 44 12.76 21.46 0.87
N ASP A 45 12.27 22.56 0.32
CA ASP A 45 12.27 23.86 0.98
C ASP A 45 11.30 23.84 2.18
N GLU A 46 10.14 23.18 2.02
CA GLU A 46 9.11 23.02 3.03
C GLU A 46 8.62 21.56 3.09
N LEU A 47 8.29 21.08 4.30
CA LEU A 47 7.71 19.75 4.51
C LEU A 47 6.18 19.78 4.35
N THR A 48 5.73 20.26 3.19
CA THR A 48 4.33 20.42 2.79
C THR A 48 4.06 19.79 1.43
N LEU A 49 2.80 19.71 1.04
CA LEU A 49 2.42 19.23 -0.30
C LEU A 49 2.94 20.20 -1.38
N GLU A 50 2.88 21.49 -1.11
CA GLU A 50 3.39 22.56 -1.96
C GLU A 50 4.90 22.43 -2.15
N GLY A 51 5.66 22.14 -1.08
CA GLY A 51 7.10 21.87 -1.16
C GLY A 51 7.42 20.65 -2.02
N VAL A 52 6.63 19.58 -1.92
CA VAL A 52 6.76 18.40 -2.78
C VAL A 52 6.43 18.75 -4.24
N ALA A 53 5.35 19.49 -4.49
CA ALA A 53 4.96 19.91 -5.83
C ALA A 53 6.06 20.78 -6.48
N SER A 54 6.60 21.75 -5.73
CA SER A 54 7.71 22.60 -6.17
C SER A 54 8.97 21.78 -6.50
N TYR A 55 9.27 20.76 -5.68
CA TYR A 55 10.38 19.83 -5.93
C TYR A 55 10.19 19.04 -7.23
N ILE A 56 9.00 18.53 -7.49
CA ILE A 56 8.69 17.83 -8.76
C ILE A 56 8.84 18.80 -9.93
N GLN A 57 8.32 20.03 -9.82
CA GLN A 57 8.39 21.05 -10.88
C GLN A 57 9.80 21.56 -11.14
N SER A 58 10.69 21.52 -10.15
CA SER A 58 12.07 21.98 -10.29
C SER A 58 12.91 21.19 -11.31
N GLY A 59 12.41 20.02 -11.75
CA GLY A 59 13.13 19.10 -12.65
C GLY A 59 14.25 18.31 -11.97
N LYS A 60 14.45 18.47 -10.66
CA LYS A 60 15.43 17.69 -9.87
C LYS A 60 14.89 16.30 -9.54
N CYS A 61 13.57 16.16 -9.40
CA CYS A 61 12.88 14.89 -9.13
C CYS A 61 12.57 14.18 -10.46
N LYS A 62 13.21 13.04 -10.71
CA LYS A 62 13.08 12.27 -11.97
C LYS A 62 12.74 10.79 -11.75
N ASN A 63 12.91 10.28 -10.54
CA ASN A 63 12.73 8.87 -10.20
C ASN A 63 11.73 8.75 -9.05
N ILE A 64 10.46 8.95 -9.34
CA ILE A 64 9.39 8.79 -8.36
C ILE A 64 9.02 7.31 -8.26
N ILE A 65 9.02 6.79 -7.03
CA ILE A 65 8.44 5.48 -6.73
C ILE A 65 7.11 5.69 -6.04
N CYS A 66 6.07 5.01 -6.53
CA CYS A 66 4.78 4.95 -5.86
C CYS A 66 4.64 3.60 -5.15
N MET A 67 4.23 3.62 -3.87
CA MET A 67 3.82 2.44 -3.10
C MET A 67 2.33 2.56 -2.82
N VAL A 68 1.53 1.59 -3.25
CA VAL A 68 0.08 1.70 -3.17
C VAL A 68 -0.56 0.46 -2.56
N GLY A 69 -1.74 0.64 -1.95
CA GLY A 69 -2.54 -0.43 -1.38
C GLY A 69 -4.03 -0.24 -1.63
N ALA A 70 -4.86 -1.03 -0.97
CA ALA A 70 -6.30 -1.14 -1.23
C ALA A 70 -7.06 0.18 -1.10
N GLY A 71 -6.57 1.13 -0.31
CA GLY A 71 -7.18 2.45 -0.14
C GLY A 71 -7.26 3.28 -1.43
N ILE A 72 -6.41 3.03 -2.44
CA ILE A 72 -6.53 3.74 -3.73
C ILE A 72 -7.70 3.23 -4.59
N SER A 73 -8.27 2.06 -4.24
CA SER A 73 -9.36 1.40 -4.99
C SER A 73 -10.73 1.53 -4.31
N THR A 74 -10.80 2.05 -3.07
CA THR A 74 -12.06 2.14 -2.31
C THR A 74 -13.11 3.01 -3.00
N SER A 75 -12.69 4.12 -3.61
CA SER A 75 -13.59 4.98 -4.39
C SER A 75 -14.08 4.35 -5.72
N ALA A 76 -13.47 3.24 -6.16
CA ALA A 76 -13.98 2.43 -7.26
C ALA A 76 -15.08 1.45 -6.82
N GLY A 77 -15.30 1.30 -5.51
CA GLY A 77 -16.26 0.36 -4.94
C GLY A 77 -15.63 -0.98 -4.49
N ILE A 78 -14.30 -1.10 -4.53
CA ILE A 78 -13.60 -2.27 -4.02
C ILE A 78 -13.31 -2.03 -2.54
N PRO A 79 -13.81 -2.87 -1.61
CA PRO A 79 -13.52 -2.72 -0.19
C PRO A 79 -12.02 -2.94 0.07
N ASP A 80 -11.45 -2.19 1.00
CA ASP A 80 -10.16 -2.57 1.54
C ASP A 80 -10.28 -3.82 2.44
N PHE A 81 -9.17 -4.31 2.94
CA PHE A 81 -9.17 -5.57 3.69
C PHE A 81 -9.60 -5.43 5.15
N ARG A 82 -9.31 -4.30 5.81
CA ARG A 82 -9.29 -4.18 7.27
C ARG A 82 -10.14 -3.07 7.87
N SER A 83 -10.72 -2.19 7.06
CA SER A 83 -11.59 -1.13 7.59
C SER A 83 -12.70 -1.71 8.45
N PRO A 84 -12.98 -1.14 9.62
CA PRO A 84 -14.09 -1.59 10.45
C PRO A 84 -15.40 -1.56 9.65
N ASP A 85 -16.22 -2.59 9.78
CA ASP A 85 -17.55 -2.77 9.18
C ASP A 85 -17.58 -2.83 7.63
N THR A 86 -16.73 -2.10 6.93
CA THR A 86 -16.73 -2.01 5.46
C THR A 86 -15.64 -2.83 4.79
N GLY A 87 -14.60 -3.20 5.52
CA GLY A 87 -13.50 -4.00 5.00
C GLY A 87 -13.91 -5.41 4.62
N LEU A 88 -13.13 -6.01 3.72
CA LEU A 88 -13.39 -7.34 3.19
C LEU A 88 -13.53 -8.39 4.32
N TYR A 89 -12.58 -8.39 5.27
CA TYR A 89 -12.56 -9.39 6.34
C TYR A 89 -13.77 -9.31 7.27
N ALA A 90 -14.34 -8.12 7.47
CA ALA A 90 -15.57 -7.96 8.27
C ALA A 90 -16.80 -8.59 7.60
N ASN A 91 -16.76 -8.87 6.30
CA ASN A 91 -17.89 -9.32 5.50
C ASN A 91 -17.76 -10.77 4.97
N LEU A 92 -16.85 -11.58 5.56
CA LEU A 92 -16.61 -12.96 5.11
C LEU A 92 -17.42 -14.02 5.90
N GLN A 93 -18.33 -13.65 6.78
CA GLN A 93 -19.10 -14.61 7.62
C GLN A 93 -19.89 -15.63 6.77
N LYS A 94 -20.37 -15.21 5.58
CA LYS A 94 -21.12 -16.08 4.65
C LYS A 94 -20.32 -17.29 4.15
N TYR A 95 -18.98 -17.27 4.28
CA TYR A 95 -18.11 -18.33 3.79
C TYR A 95 -17.75 -19.38 4.86
N ASN A 96 -18.21 -19.24 6.12
CA ASN A 96 -17.93 -20.16 7.22
C ASN A 96 -16.45 -20.49 7.41
N LEU A 97 -15.59 -19.47 7.30
CA LEU A 97 -14.14 -19.61 7.45
C LEU A 97 -13.75 -19.82 8.92
N PRO A 98 -12.69 -20.56 9.24
CA PRO A 98 -12.20 -20.69 10.62
C PRO A 98 -11.70 -19.34 11.18
N TYR A 99 -11.20 -18.47 10.34
CA TYR A 99 -10.84 -17.05 10.56
C TYR A 99 -10.80 -16.35 9.20
N PRO A 100 -11.01 -15.03 9.13
CA PRO A 100 -11.17 -14.30 7.86
C PRO A 100 -10.02 -14.51 6.87
N GLU A 101 -8.78 -14.46 7.33
CA GLU A 101 -7.58 -14.55 6.49
C GLU A 101 -7.39 -15.95 5.86
N ALA A 102 -8.09 -16.97 6.35
CA ALA A 102 -8.01 -18.35 5.81
C ALA A 102 -8.34 -18.39 4.31
N ILE A 103 -9.19 -17.48 3.82
CA ILE A 103 -9.61 -17.41 2.42
C ILE A 103 -8.42 -17.17 1.47
N PHE A 104 -7.35 -16.54 1.98
CA PHE A 104 -6.10 -16.28 1.25
C PHE A 104 -4.92 -17.12 1.76
N GLN A 105 -5.17 -18.22 2.47
CA GLN A 105 -4.11 -19.15 2.87
C GLN A 105 -3.97 -20.31 1.90
N ILE A 106 -2.74 -20.58 1.45
CA ILE A 106 -2.50 -21.59 0.43
C ILE A 106 -2.89 -23.01 0.87
N ASP A 107 -2.65 -23.36 2.14
CA ASP A 107 -2.98 -24.69 2.66
C ASP A 107 -4.47 -24.89 2.89
N TYR A 108 -5.20 -23.82 3.23
CA TYR A 108 -6.66 -23.83 3.31
C TYR A 108 -7.27 -23.95 1.91
N PHE A 109 -6.83 -23.12 0.98
CA PHE A 109 -7.27 -23.12 -0.42
C PHE A 109 -7.12 -24.50 -1.09
N LYS A 110 -6.02 -25.21 -0.88
CA LYS A 110 -5.81 -26.55 -1.45
C LYS A 110 -6.86 -27.55 -0.99
N LYS A 111 -7.43 -27.39 0.19
CA LYS A 111 -8.45 -28.27 0.78
C LYS A 111 -9.88 -27.78 0.52
N HIS A 112 -10.07 -26.47 0.54
CA HIS A 112 -11.34 -25.77 0.46
C HIS A 112 -11.22 -24.57 -0.49
N PRO A 113 -11.21 -24.79 -1.82
CA PRO A 113 -11.05 -23.72 -2.80
C PRO A 113 -12.32 -22.87 -3.01
N GLU A 114 -13.50 -23.42 -2.66
CA GLU A 114 -14.80 -22.83 -2.94
C GLU A 114 -14.98 -21.41 -2.39
N PRO A 115 -14.63 -21.11 -1.13
CA PRO A 115 -14.76 -19.76 -0.59
C PRO A 115 -13.96 -18.72 -1.38
N PHE A 116 -12.74 -19.06 -1.76
CA PHE A 116 -11.92 -18.15 -2.56
C PHE A 116 -12.53 -17.87 -3.93
N PHE A 117 -13.01 -18.89 -4.66
CA PHE A 117 -13.59 -18.69 -5.99
C PHE A 117 -14.94 -17.96 -5.93
N ALA A 118 -15.73 -18.15 -4.88
CA ALA A 118 -16.94 -17.37 -4.65
C ALA A 118 -16.61 -15.88 -4.42
N LEU A 119 -15.60 -15.57 -3.61
CA LEU A 119 -15.10 -14.21 -3.42
C LEU A 119 -14.51 -13.64 -4.71
N ALA A 120 -13.71 -14.42 -5.43
CA ALA A 120 -13.09 -14.01 -6.69
C ALA A 120 -14.13 -13.58 -7.73
N ARG A 121 -15.30 -14.21 -7.75
CA ARG A 121 -16.42 -13.81 -8.61
C ARG A 121 -16.93 -12.41 -8.29
N GLU A 122 -17.04 -12.08 -7.00
CA GLU A 122 -17.53 -10.77 -6.56
C GLU A 122 -16.53 -9.65 -6.88
N LEU A 123 -15.23 -9.94 -6.79
CA LEU A 123 -14.15 -8.96 -6.96
C LEU A 123 -13.41 -9.07 -8.30
N TYR A 124 -13.97 -9.82 -9.26
CA TYR A 124 -13.26 -10.14 -10.51
C TYR A 124 -12.90 -8.87 -11.32
N PRO A 125 -11.66 -8.82 -11.88
CA PRO A 125 -11.23 -7.71 -12.72
C PRO A 125 -12.19 -7.41 -13.90
N GLY A 126 -12.32 -6.13 -14.24
CA GLY A 126 -13.19 -5.67 -15.33
C GLY A 126 -14.56 -5.17 -14.89
N GLN A 127 -14.94 -5.33 -13.62
CA GLN A 127 -16.20 -4.78 -13.07
C GLN A 127 -16.02 -3.34 -12.56
N PHE A 128 -14.80 -2.93 -12.24
CA PHE A 128 -14.45 -1.66 -11.61
C PHE A 128 -13.64 -0.77 -12.56
N LYS A 129 -13.65 0.54 -12.29
CA LYS A 129 -12.91 1.52 -13.08
C LYS A 129 -11.78 2.12 -12.23
N PRO A 130 -10.63 2.47 -12.84
CA PRO A 130 -9.55 3.15 -12.15
C PRO A 130 -10.03 4.45 -11.49
N THR A 131 -9.44 4.76 -10.33
CA THR A 131 -9.70 5.98 -9.58
C THR A 131 -8.75 7.10 -10.01
N VAL A 132 -8.96 8.30 -9.46
CA VAL A 132 -8.04 9.44 -9.64
C VAL A 132 -6.61 9.08 -9.24
N CYS A 133 -6.42 8.27 -8.18
CA CYS A 133 -5.08 7.82 -7.76
C CYS A 133 -4.37 7.02 -8.86
N HIS A 134 -5.07 6.10 -9.51
CA HIS A 134 -4.50 5.31 -10.61
C HIS A 134 -4.10 6.20 -11.80
N TYR A 135 -4.97 7.15 -12.17
CA TYR A 135 -4.68 8.08 -13.25
C TYR A 135 -3.56 9.08 -12.89
N PHE A 136 -3.41 9.44 -11.61
CA PHE A 136 -2.29 10.24 -11.15
C PHE A 136 -0.96 9.49 -11.37
N ILE A 137 -0.89 8.22 -11.01
CA ILE A 137 0.32 7.41 -11.25
C ILE A 137 0.61 7.29 -12.75
N LYS A 138 -0.44 7.08 -13.56
CA LYS A 138 -0.32 7.09 -15.02
C LYS A 138 0.22 8.42 -15.54
N LEU A 139 -0.24 9.54 -15.00
CA LEU A 139 0.27 10.87 -15.36
C LEU A 139 1.76 11.01 -15.04
N LEU A 140 2.23 10.51 -13.89
CA LEU A 140 3.66 10.49 -13.57
C LEU A 140 4.47 9.69 -14.61
N LYS A 141 3.93 8.55 -15.08
CA LYS A 141 4.52 7.78 -16.18
C LYS A 141 4.59 8.61 -17.46
N ASP A 142 3.48 9.23 -17.87
CA ASP A 142 3.38 10.01 -19.11
C ASP A 142 4.31 11.24 -19.12
N LYS A 143 4.59 11.79 -17.94
CA LYS A 143 5.56 12.88 -17.74
C LYS A 143 7.01 12.38 -17.65
N GLY A 144 7.27 11.06 -17.71
CA GLY A 144 8.60 10.49 -17.57
C GLY A 144 9.21 10.61 -16.17
N LEU A 145 8.36 10.77 -15.15
CA LEU A 145 8.76 10.96 -13.75
C LEU A 145 8.66 9.66 -12.93
N LEU A 146 7.78 8.72 -13.36
CA LEU A 146 7.59 7.45 -12.65
C LEU A 146 8.77 6.53 -12.89
N LYS A 147 9.50 6.19 -11.82
CA LYS A 147 10.47 5.10 -11.86
C LYS A 147 9.75 3.76 -11.84
N ARG A 148 8.79 3.59 -10.91
CA ARG A 148 7.98 2.38 -10.78
C ARG A 148 6.86 2.55 -9.78
N CYS A 149 5.73 1.87 -10.04
CA CYS A 149 4.66 1.67 -9.09
C CYS A 149 4.79 0.26 -8.47
N TYR A 150 4.85 0.19 -7.13
CA TYR A 150 4.78 -1.04 -6.35
C TYR A 150 3.39 -1.13 -5.75
N SER A 151 2.60 -2.09 -6.22
CA SER A 151 1.21 -2.28 -5.76
C SER A 151 1.06 -3.53 -4.91
N GLN A 152 0.27 -3.41 -3.84
CA GLN A 152 -0.22 -4.54 -3.05
C GLN A 152 -1.55 -5.08 -3.60
N ASN A 153 -2.19 -4.35 -4.52
CA ASN A 153 -3.52 -4.67 -5.04
C ASN A 153 -3.45 -5.81 -6.06
N ILE A 154 -4.57 -6.50 -6.14
CA ILE A 154 -4.78 -7.61 -7.09
C ILE A 154 -5.93 -7.32 -8.06
N ASP A 155 -6.52 -6.12 -7.95
CA ASP A 155 -7.70 -5.68 -8.72
C ASP A 155 -7.38 -5.33 -10.18
N THR A 156 -6.10 -5.24 -10.55
CA THR A 156 -5.59 -4.91 -11.88
C THR A 156 -5.91 -3.48 -12.36
N LEU A 157 -6.40 -2.59 -11.49
CA LEU A 157 -6.79 -1.23 -11.90
C LEU A 157 -5.60 -0.38 -12.35
N GLU A 158 -4.40 -0.64 -11.87
CA GLU A 158 -3.19 0.01 -12.38
C GLU A 158 -2.97 -0.33 -13.87
N ARG A 159 -3.21 -1.59 -14.26
CA ARG A 159 -3.13 -2.01 -15.67
C ARG A 159 -4.22 -1.37 -16.51
N VAL A 160 -5.44 -1.34 -16.02
CA VAL A 160 -6.57 -0.67 -16.69
C VAL A 160 -6.31 0.82 -16.88
N ALA A 161 -5.61 1.47 -15.94
CA ALA A 161 -5.17 2.87 -16.06
C ALA A 161 -4.03 3.06 -17.07
N GLY A 162 -3.36 1.99 -17.53
CA GLY A 162 -2.29 2.03 -18.53
C GLY A 162 -0.88 1.88 -17.96
N LEU A 163 -0.74 1.32 -16.75
CA LEU A 163 0.56 0.90 -16.20
C LEU A 163 0.78 -0.59 -16.50
N GLU A 164 1.92 -0.92 -17.06
CA GLU A 164 2.25 -2.31 -17.39
C GLU A 164 3.76 -2.52 -17.54
N GLY A 165 4.16 -3.78 -17.71
CA GLY A 165 5.55 -4.11 -18.00
C GLY A 165 6.50 -3.56 -16.94
N GLU A 166 7.38 -2.65 -17.34
CA GLU A 166 8.42 -2.10 -16.48
C GLU A 166 7.91 -1.05 -15.48
N ASP A 167 6.70 -0.53 -15.66
CA ASP A 167 6.18 0.54 -14.80
C ASP A 167 5.57 0.01 -13.49
N LEU A 168 5.21 -1.30 -13.44
CA LEU A 168 4.39 -1.88 -12.39
C LEU A 168 5.02 -3.14 -11.78
N ILE A 169 5.06 -3.20 -10.46
CA ILE A 169 5.34 -4.41 -9.67
C ILE A 169 4.08 -4.75 -8.86
N GLU A 170 3.41 -5.82 -9.25
CA GLU A 170 2.29 -6.41 -8.49
C GLU A 170 2.88 -7.31 -7.40
N ALA A 171 3.16 -6.72 -6.24
CA ALA A 171 3.89 -7.41 -5.16
C ALA A 171 3.14 -8.62 -4.61
N HIS A 172 1.81 -8.55 -4.59
CA HIS A 172 0.95 -9.65 -4.13
C HIS A 172 0.36 -10.46 -5.30
N GLY A 173 1.02 -10.39 -6.47
CA GLY A 173 0.60 -11.12 -7.66
C GLY A 173 -0.58 -10.50 -8.38
N THR A 174 -1.26 -11.29 -9.21
CA THR A 174 -2.26 -10.78 -10.15
C THR A 174 -3.31 -11.82 -10.51
N PHE A 175 -4.50 -11.35 -10.89
CA PHE A 175 -5.50 -12.18 -11.58
C PHE A 175 -5.19 -12.37 -13.06
N TYR A 176 -4.24 -11.62 -13.62
CA TYR A 176 -3.99 -11.57 -15.05
C TYR A 176 -3.54 -12.92 -15.63
N THR A 177 -2.80 -13.70 -14.86
CA THR A 177 -2.40 -15.05 -15.18
C THR A 177 -2.79 -16.01 -14.05
N SER A 178 -2.86 -17.30 -14.37
CA SER A 178 -3.20 -18.37 -13.43
C SER A 178 -2.34 -19.60 -13.72
N HIS A 179 -1.99 -20.36 -12.68
CA HIS A 179 -1.19 -21.56 -12.84
C HIS A 179 -1.80 -22.76 -12.10
N CYS A 180 -1.56 -23.94 -12.67
CA CYS A 180 -1.78 -25.18 -11.95
C CYS A 180 -0.95 -25.21 -10.67
N VAL A 181 -1.57 -25.54 -9.53
CA VAL A 181 -0.90 -25.57 -8.21
C VAL A 181 0.11 -26.71 -8.08
N SER A 182 0.06 -27.72 -8.94
CA SER A 182 0.99 -28.84 -8.94
C SER A 182 2.40 -28.36 -9.30
N PHE A 183 3.36 -28.62 -8.41
CA PHE A 183 4.78 -28.29 -8.63
C PHE A 183 5.34 -28.91 -9.91
N MET A 184 4.92 -30.13 -10.26
CA MET A 184 5.39 -30.83 -11.47
C MET A 184 4.71 -30.37 -12.76
N CYS A 185 3.58 -29.68 -12.69
CA CYS A 185 2.80 -29.30 -13.86
C CYS A 185 2.98 -27.83 -14.23
N ARG A 186 2.61 -26.94 -13.33
CA ARG A 186 2.72 -25.47 -13.47
C ARG A 186 2.18 -24.94 -14.81
N LYS A 187 1.20 -25.65 -15.45
CA LYS A 187 0.58 -25.16 -16.68
C LYS A 187 -0.06 -23.80 -16.42
N GLU A 188 0.21 -22.86 -17.30
CA GLU A 188 -0.35 -21.50 -17.28
C GLU A 188 -1.71 -21.47 -17.99
N TYR A 189 -2.57 -20.58 -17.50
CA TYR A 189 -3.89 -20.25 -18.04
C TYR A 189 -4.07 -18.73 -18.03
N ASP A 190 -4.74 -18.21 -19.04
CA ASP A 190 -5.00 -16.78 -19.18
C ASP A 190 -6.21 -16.30 -18.35
N LEU A 191 -6.41 -14.98 -18.38
CA LEU A 191 -7.48 -14.31 -17.66
C LEU A 191 -8.87 -14.77 -18.13
N ASP A 192 -9.06 -14.95 -19.45
CA ASP A 192 -10.37 -15.29 -20.02
C ASP A 192 -10.78 -16.71 -19.65
N TRP A 193 -9.85 -17.66 -19.70
CA TRP A 193 -10.09 -19.03 -19.24
C TRP A 193 -10.47 -19.07 -17.75
N MET A 194 -9.74 -18.34 -16.91
CA MET A 194 -10.03 -18.29 -15.47
C MET A 194 -11.38 -17.63 -15.21
N LYS A 195 -11.70 -16.57 -15.95
CA LYS A 195 -13.00 -15.89 -15.88
C LYS A 195 -14.15 -16.85 -16.21
N GLU A 196 -14.05 -17.59 -17.30
CA GLU A 196 -15.06 -18.58 -17.69
C GLU A 196 -15.31 -19.57 -16.55
N LYS A 197 -14.25 -20.14 -15.96
CA LYS A 197 -14.36 -21.07 -14.84
C LYS A 197 -15.00 -20.48 -13.59
N ILE A 198 -14.59 -19.29 -13.18
CA ILE A 198 -15.13 -18.61 -12.01
C ILE A 198 -16.63 -18.30 -12.18
N PHE A 199 -17.06 -17.91 -13.38
CA PHE A 199 -18.45 -17.55 -13.65
C PHE A 199 -19.35 -18.73 -14.01
N SER A 200 -18.81 -19.91 -14.32
CA SER A 200 -19.57 -21.15 -14.54
C SER A 200 -19.84 -21.97 -13.28
N ASP A 201 -19.48 -21.46 -12.09
CA ASP A 201 -19.53 -22.20 -10.82
C ASP A 201 -18.64 -23.46 -10.77
N ASP A 202 -17.74 -23.61 -11.73
CA ASP A 202 -16.78 -24.73 -11.75
C ASP A 202 -15.53 -24.39 -10.94
N ILE A 203 -15.09 -25.33 -10.12
CA ILE A 203 -13.76 -25.21 -9.49
C ILE A 203 -12.70 -25.41 -10.58
N PRO A 204 -11.84 -24.41 -10.86
CA PRO A 204 -10.84 -24.49 -11.91
C PRO A 204 -9.86 -25.65 -11.71
N LYS A 205 -9.85 -26.60 -12.63
CA LYS A 205 -8.95 -27.76 -12.63
C LYS A 205 -8.10 -27.79 -13.89
N CYS A 206 -6.85 -28.18 -13.72
CA CYS A 206 -5.89 -28.31 -14.79
C CYS A 206 -6.29 -29.44 -15.75
N ASP A 207 -6.39 -29.15 -17.02
CA ASP A 207 -6.70 -30.13 -18.07
C ASP A 207 -5.60 -31.16 -18.29
N LYS A 208 -4.35 -30.90 -17.83
CA LYS A 208 -3.21 -31.77 -17.93
C LYS A 208 -3.09 -32.78 -16.77
N CYS A 209 -3.40 -32.36 -15.54
CA CYS A 209 -3.12 -33.17 -14.34
C CYS A 209 -4.24 -33.15 -13.30
N SER A 210 -5.38 -32.53 -13.61
CA SER A 210 -6.58 -32.45 -12.78
C SER A 210 -6.39 -31.76 -11.39
N ASN A 211 -5.21 -31.21 -11.12
CA ASN A 211 -5.00 -30.40 -9.92
C ASN A 211 -5.68 -29.03 -10.05
N LEU A 212 -5.89 -28.34 -8.93
CA LEU A 212 -6.45 -26.99 -8.92
C LEU A 212 -5.62 -26.05 -9.78
N VAL A 213 -6.29 -25.07 -10.39
CA VAL A 213 -5.67 -23.90 -11.01
C VAL A 213 -6.00 -22.69 -10.15
N LYS A 214 -4.99 -21.89 -9.84
CA LYS A 214 -5.12 -20.72 -8.97
C LYS A 214 -4.62 -19.49 -9.73
N PRO A 215 -5.34 -18.35 -9.66
CA PRO A 215 -4.78 -17.07 -10.09
C PRO A 215 -3.42 -16.82 -9.42
N ASP A 216 -2.52 -16.13 -10.11
CA ASP A 216 -1.17 -15.85 -9.62
C ASP A 216 -1.13 -14.79 -8.51
N ILE A 217 -2.16 -14.75 -7.69
CA ILE A 217 -2.21 -13.99 -6.46
C ILE A 217 -1.35 -14.69 -5.42
N VAL A 218 -0.55 -13.93 -4.69
CA VAL A 218 0.27 -14.46 -3.60
C VAL A 218 -0.60 -14.66 -2.37
N PHE A 219 -0.76 -15.90 -1.97
CA PHE A 219 -1.44 -16.28 -0.75
C PHE A 219 -0.48 -16.28 0.45
N PHE A 220 -1.04 -16.15 1.65
CA PHE A 220 -0.25 -16.36 2.88
C PHE A 220 0.36 -17.77 2.87
N GLY A 221 1.68 -17.82 3.08
CA GLY A 221 2.48 -19.05 2.95
C GLY A 221 3.17 -19.21 1.60
N GLU A 222 2.90 -18.32 0.62
CA GLU A 222 3.63 -18.28 -0.64
C GLU A 222 4.68 -17.15 -0.65
N ASN A 223 5.71 -17.32 -1.49
CA ASN A 223 6.73 -16.29 -1.68
C ASN A 223 6.23 -15.20 -2.63
N LEU A 224 6.64 -13.96 -2.38
CA LEU A 224 6.44 -12.87 -3.32
C LEU A 224 7.19 -13.13 -4.64
N PRO A 225 6.74 -12.52 -5.76
CA PRO A 225 7.40 -12.68 -7.06
C PRO A 225 8.88 -12.28 -7.01
N LYS A 226 9.74 -13.04 -7.67
CA LYS A 226 11.19 -12.74 -7.74
C LYS A 226 11.46 -11.32 -8.22
N ARG A 227 10.66 -10.84 -9.17
CA ARG A 227 10.75 -9.49 -9.73
C ARG A 227 10.57 -8.40 -8.66
N PHE A 228 9.76 -8.63 -7.63
CA PHE A 228 9.63 -7.71 -6.50
C PHE A 228 10.99 -7.45 -5.85
N PHE A 229 11.75 -8.49 -5.50
CA PHE A 229 13.04 -8.35 -4.83
C PHE A 229 14.12 -7.76 -5.73
N THR A 230 14.20 -8.19 -6.99
CA THR A 230 15.21 -7.71 -7.93
C THR A 230 14.98 -6.23 -8.28
N SER A 231 13.73 -5.84 -8.53
CA SER A 231 13.39 -4.45 -8.83
C SER A 231 13.60 -3.54 -7.62
N MET A 232 13.19 -3.97 -6.42
CA MET A 232 13.40 -3.24 -5.18
C MET A 232 14.89 -2.88 -4.98
N ALA A 233 15.78 -3.85 -5.17
CA ALA A 233 17.22 -3.64 -4.97
C ALA A 233 17.82 -2.60 -5.95
N MET A 234 17.23 -2.47 -7.15
CA MET A 234 17.70 -1.53 -8.18
C MET A 234 17.03 -0.16 -8.10
N ASP A 235 15.75 -0.11 -7.73
CA ASP A 235 14.93 1.11 -7.83
C ASP A 235 15.07 2.00 -6.59
N PHE A 236 14.93 1.44 -5.38
CA PHE A 236 14.84 2.21 -4.14
C PHE A 236 16.09 3.03 -3.81
N PRO A 237 17.34 2.56 -4.07
CA PRO A 237 18.53 3.39 -3.88
C PRO A 237 18.61 4.61 -4.79
N ARG A 238 17.82 4.63 -5.88
CA ARG A 238 17.79 5.72 -6.87
C ARG A 238 16.52 6.55 -6.80
N CYS A 239 15.71 6.35 -5.79
CA CYS A 239 14.46 7.06 -5.60
C CYS A 239 14.73 8.52 -5.20
N ASP A 240 14.15 9.46 -5.93
CA ASP A 240 14.22 10.89 -5.63
C ASP A 240 13.05 11.34 -4.76
N LEU A 241 11.89 10.65 -4.87
CA LEU A 241 10.68 10.90 -4.09
C LEU A 241 9.89 9.60 -3.95
N LEU A 242 9.57 9.21 -2.72
CA LEU A 242 8.68 8.09 -2.43
C LEU A 242 7.28 8.58 -2.11
N ILE A 243 6.29 8.21 -2.93
CA ILE A 243 4.87 8.52 -2.69
C ILE A 243 4.16 7.25 -2.24
N ILE A 244 3.53 7.32 -1.08
CA ILE A 244 2.84 6.18 -0.45
C ILE A 244 1.35 6.54 -0.38
N MET A 245 0.48 5.71 -0.96
CA MET A 245 -0.96 6.02 -1.04
C MET A 245 -1.82 4.81 -0.67
N GLY A 246 -2.82 5.04 0.19
CA GLY A 246 -3.90 4.06 0.46
C GLY A 246 -3.42 2.73 1.04
N THR A 247 -2.43 2.75 1.94
CA THR A 247 -1.92 1.54 2.57
C THR A 247 -1.68 1.74 4.07
N SER A 248 -2.03 0.74 4.87
CA SER A 248 -1.74 0.72 6.32
C SER A 248 -0.28 0.39 6.64
N LEU A 249 0.52 -0.03 5.65
CA LEU A 249 1.91 -0.48 5.82
C LEU A 249 2.08 -1.58 6.90
N GLN A 250 1.12 -2.51 7.01
CA GLN A 250 1.16 -3.59 7.98
C GLN A 250 1.69 -4.91 7.41
N VAL A 251 1.65 -5.09 6.09
CA VAL A 251 2.01 -6.36 5.44
C VAL A 251 3.48 -6.38 5.06
N GLN A 252 4.22 -7.32 5.66
CA GLN A 252 5.62 -7.57 5.32
C GLN A 252 5.74 -8.58 4.15
N PRO A 253 6.78 -8.47 3.32
CA PRO A 253 7.92 -7.53 3.38
C PRO A 253 7.65 -6.18 2.71
N PHE A 254 6.46 -5.93 2.15
CA PHE A 254 6.13 -4.72 1.41
C PHE A 254 6.30 -3.45 2.28
N ALA A 255 5.83 -3.46 3.52
CA ALA A 255 5.93 -2.33 4.44
C ALA A 255 7.38 -1.88 4.69
N ALA A 256 8.33 -2.81 4.69
CA ALA A 256 9.76 -2.50 4.89
C ALA A 256 10.38 -1.68 3.74
N LEU A 257 9.71 -1.57 2.59
CA LEU A 257 10.19 -0.78 1.46
C LEU A 257 10.36 0.70 1.80
N VAL A 258 9.57 1.24 2.71
CA VAL A 258 9.64 2.65 3.16
C VAL A 258 11.03 3.01 3.68
N GLY A 259 11.73 2.07 4.32
CA GLY A 259 13.09 2.25 4.81
C GLY A 259 14.20 1.96 3.78
N ARG A 260 13.86 1.60 2.54
CA ARG A 260 14.85 1.24 1.52
C ARG A 260 15.35 2.41 0.69
N VAL A 261 14.69 3.55 0.72
CA VAL A 261 15.17 4.77 0.08
C VAL A 261 16.22 5.47 0.94
N SER A 262 17.03 6.33 0.32
CA SER A 262 18.01 7.16 1.04
C SER A 262 17.33 7.98 2.16
N ASN A 263 18.05 8.26 3.24
CA ASN A 263 17.57 9.13 4.31
C ASN A 263 17.26 10.55 3.82
N SER A 264 17.93 11.02 2.76
CA SER A 264 17.65 12.30 2.12
C SER A 264 16.46 12.27 1.15
N CYS A 265 15.94 11.09 0.79
CA CYS A 265 14.80 10.97 -0.11
C CYS A 265 13.50 11.35 0.61
N PRO A 266 12.77 12.38 0.15
CA PRO A 266 11.48 12.74 0.71
C PRO A 266 10.47 11.59 0.60
N ARG A 267 9.63 11.44 1.62
CA ARG A 267 8.55 10.46 1.69
C ARG A 267 7.23 11.17 1.91
N LEU A 268 6.32 11.02 0.96
CA LEU A 268 4.97 11.59 1.01
C LEU A 268 3.96 10.47 1.27
N LEU A 269 3.25 10.52 2.39
CA LEU A 269 2.16 9.61 2.71
C LEU A 269 0.81 10.31 2.47
N ILE A 270 0.01 9.76 1.56
CA ILE A 270 -1.37 10.18 1.29
C ILE A 270 -2.27 9.03 1.73
N ASN A 271 -2.86 9.14 2.91
CA ASN A 271 -3.65 8.07 3.50
C ASN A 271 -4.73 8.63 4.42
N LEU A 272 -5.82 7.87 4.62
CA LEU A 272 -6.90 8.27 5.52
C LEU A 272 -6.41 8.36 6.96
N GLU A 273 -5.55 7.44 7.38
CA GLU A 273 -4.98 7.33 8.71
C GLU A 273 -3.45 7.38 8.67
N LYS A 274 -2.82 7.72 9.78
CA LYS A 274 -1.36 7.58 9.92
C LYS A 274 -0.98 6.11 9.77
N ALA A 275 0.00 5.80 8.95
CA ALA A 275 0.47 4.46 8.68
C ALA A 275 1.98 4.32 8.91
N GLY A 276 2.43 3.08 9.12
CA GLY A 276 3.86 2.77 9.17
C GLY A 276 4.54 2.88 10.52
N GLY A 277 3.77 2.96 11.63
CA GLY A 277 4.33 3.21 12.96
C GLY A 277 5.05 4.57 12.99
N ALA A 278 4.85 5.35 14.01
CA ALA A 278 5.50 6.65 14.14
C ALA A 278 7.00 6.46 14.42
N ASP A 279 7.80 6.15 13.40
CA ASP A 279 9.24 6.37 13.48
C ASP A 279 9.51 7.82 13.03
N PRO A 280 9.75 8.74 13.98
CA PRO A 280 10.05 10.15 13.67
C PRO A 280 11.30 10.30 12.80
N LEU A 281 12.16 9.27 12.75
CA LEU A 281 13.41 9.26 11.98
C LEU A 281 13.18 9.10 10.47
N LEU A 282 12.00 8.66 10.03
CA LEU A 282 11.74 8.44 8.60
C LEU A 282 11.35 9.72 7.83
N GLY A 283 11.12 10.85 8.50
CA GLY A 283 10.83 12.14 7.85
C GLY A 283 9.64 12.06 6.87
N ILE A 284 8.54 11.41 7.28
CA ILE A 284 7.36 11.21 6.43
C ILE A 284 6.47 12.45 6.50
N ILE A 285 6.24 13.09 5.36
CA ILE A 285 5.19 14.10 5.20
C ILE A 285 3.86 13.36 5.10
N SER A 286 2.98 13.48 6.11
CA SER A 286 1.69 12.80 6.11
C SER A 286 0.58 13.78 5.77
N ILE A 287 -0.22 13.44 4.77
CA ILE A 287 -1.45 14.14 4.38
C ILE A 287 -2.61 13.16 4.58
N GLY A 288 -3.49 13.47 5.51
CA GLY A 288 -4.64 12.63 5.85
C GLY A 288 -4.95 12.67 7.33
N GLY A 289 -6.15 12.25 7.70
CA GLY A 289 -6.62 12.29 9.08
C GLY A 289 -7.42 13.55 9.37
N GLY A 290 -8.71 13.56 9.00
CA GLY A 290 -9.65 14.62 9.36
C GLY A 290 -9.79 15.78 8.38
N MET A 291 -9.27 15.69 7.17
CA MET A 291 -9.71 16.63 6.14
C MET A 291 -11.12 16.27 5.71
N ASP A 292 -12.04 17.17 6.05
CA ASP A 292 -13.39 17.20 5.51
C ASP A 292 -13.32 17.14 3.97
N PHE A 293 -14.22 16.34 3.37
CA PHE A 293 -14.29 16.15 1.91
C PHE A 293 -14.50 17.48 1.14
N ASP A 294 -14.95 18.53 1.80
CA ASP A 294 -15.10 19.87 1.24
C ASP A 294 -13.76 20.61 1.12
N SER A 295 -12.79 20.34 1.99
CA SER A 295 -11.42 20.83 1.86
C SER A 295 -10.72 20.21 0.65
N ALA A 296 -10.96 18.91 0.37
CA ALA A 296 -10.44 18.23 -0.82
C ALA A 296 -11.01 18.78 -2.13
N LYS A 297 -12.23 19.36 -2.12
CA LYS A 297 -12.80 20.05 -3.28
C LYS A 297 -12.14 21.41 -3.56
N ALA A 298 -11.66 22.11 -2.56
CA ALA A 298 -10.88 23.34 -2.73
C ALA A 298 -9.54 23.03 -3.42
N TYR A 299 -8.84 21.97 -3.01
CA TYR A 299 -7.60 21.51 -3.67
C TYR A 299 -7.80 21.03 -5.11
N ARG A 300 -8.99 20.49 -5.47
CA ARG A 300 -9.31 20.10 -6.86
C ARG A 300 -9.28 21.27 -7.85
N ARG A 301 -9.51 22.51 -7.41
CA ARG A 301 -9.52 23.69 -8.30
C ARG A 301 -8.11 24.21 -8.61
N GLU A 302 -7.15 24.03 -7.72
CA GLU A 302 -5.79 24.57 -7.90
C GLU A 302 -4.80 23.53 -8.48
N ALA A 303 -5.01 22.22 -8.24
CA ALA A 303 -4.12 21.18 -8.75
C ALA A 303 -4.32 20.80 -10.23
N ILE A 304 -5.34 21.32 -10.92
CA ILE A 304 -5.65 20.96 -12.31
C ILE A 304 -5.06 21.95 -13.33
N THR A 305 -4.36 22.98 -12.91
CA THR A 305 -3.63 23.86 -13.84
C THR A 305 -2.18 23.44 -14.01
N PHE A 306 -1.96 22.22 -14.47
CA PHE A 306 -0.70 21.85 -15.14
C PHE A 306 -0.90 22.02 -16.66
N THR A 307 -0.61 23.21 -17.18
CA THR A 307 -0.35 23.45 -18.61
C THR A 307 1.01 22.91 -19.00
#